data_24f8007a9f61d4add67619d14bfa6ac2
#
_entry.id   24f8007a9f61d4add67619d14bfa6ac2
#
_cell.length_a   1.000
_cell.length_b   1.000
_cell.length_c   1.000
_cell.angle_alpha   90.00
_cell.angle_beta   90.00
_cell.angle_gamma   90.00
#
_symmetry.space_group_name_H-M   'P 1'
#
loop_
_entity.id
_entity.type
_entity.pdbx_description
1 polymer ?
#
loop_
_entity_poly.entity_id
_entity_poly.type
_entity_poly.pdbx_seq_one_letter_code
_entity_poly.pdbx_strand_id
1 'polypeptide(L)'
;QVFARQVNAFVRAGDVAIGISTSGGSRNVVEGLRAARARQAHTIGMVGEKGGLMAELCDHLIRVPSSRTMRIQECHLTVVHILCHAVERAFVDA
;
A
#
# COMPACT_ATOMS: atom_id res chain seq x y z
N GLN A 1 1.20 -10.35 12.13
CA GLN A 1 2.63 -10.11 11.89
C GLN A 1 3.20 -10.90 10.71
N VAL A 2 2.33 -11.61 10.01
CA VAL A 2 2.75 -12.40 8.84
C VAL A 2 3.36 -11.50 7.77
N PHE A 3 2.75 -10.36 7.50
CA PHE A 3 3.25 -9.43 6.49
C PHE A 3 4.60 -8.84 6.88
N ALA A 4 4.78 -8.49 8.16
CA ALA A 4 6.06 -7.96 8.62
C ALA A 4 7.19 -8.96 8.45
N ARG A 5 6.93 -10.24 8.72
CA ARG A 5 7.94 -11.30 8.50
C ARG A 5 8.32 -11.44 7.04
N GLN A 6 7.33 -11.43 6.15
CA GLN A 6 7.58 -11.51 4.71
C GLN A 6 8.36 -10.30 4.22
N VAL A 7 8.01 -9.12 4.68
CA VAL A 7 8.72 -7.89 4.33
C VAL A 7 10.18 -7.97 4.79
N ASN A 8 10.41 -8.40 6.02
CA ASN A 8 11.77 -8.52 6.54
C ASN A 8 12.62 -9.55 5.77
N ALA A 9 11.98 -10.56 5.20
CA ALA A 9 12.67 -11.59 4.44
C ALA A 9 13.02 -11.15 3.01
N PHE A 10 12.18 -10.36 2.36
CA PHE A 10 12.26 -10.14 0.92
C PHE A 10 12.47 -8.68 0.50
N VAL A 11 12.05 -7.72 1.31
CA VAL A 11 12.11 -6.30 0.91
C VAL A 11 13.51 -5.75 1.09
N ARG A 12 13.96 -5.01 0.08
CA ARG A 12 15.26 -4.34 0.06
C ARG A 12 15.09 -2.83 -0.10
N ALA A 13 16.14 -2.09 0.22
CA ALA A 13 16.15 -0.64 0.03
C ALA A 13 15.85 -0.31 -1.44
N GLY A 14 14.99 0.67 -1.64
CA GLY A 14 14.57 1.08 -2.98
C GLY A 14 13.35 0.34 -3.52
N ASP A 15 12.96 -0.77 -2.88
CA ASP A 15 11.71 -1.46 -3.25
C ASP A 15 10.50 -0.61 -2.93
N VAL A 16 9.34 -0.98 -3.48
CA VAL A 16 8.07 -0.32 -3.20
C VAL A 16 7.13 -1.32 -2.52
N ALA A 17 6.60 -0.94 -1.38
CA ALA A 17 5.61 -1.72 -0.66
C ALA A 17 4.26 -1.01 -0.74
N ILE A 18 3.22 -1.74 -1.14
CA ILE A 18 1.86 -1.22 -1.24
C ILE A 18 1.01 -1.91 -0.19
N GLY A 19 0.46 -1.13 0.73
CA GLY A 19 -0.45 -1.63 1.76
C GLY A 19 -1.88 -1.21 1.46
N ILE A 20 -2.81 -2.14 1.55
CA ILE A 20 -4.22 -1.88 1.29
C ILE A 20 -5.01 -2.19 2.55
N SER A 21 -5.74 -1.20 3.05
CA SER A 21 -6.61 -1.36 4.21
C SER A 21 -7.77 -0.37 4.12
N THR A 22 -8.99 -0.86 4.12
CA THR A 22 -10.16 0.02 4.03
C THR A 22 -10.27 0.96 5.23
N SER A 23 -9.90 0.50 6.41
CA SER A 23 -9.90 1.31 7.64
C SER A 23 -8.63 2.14 7.80
N GLY A 24 -7.54 1.76 7.12
CA GLY A 24 -6.23 2.36 7.33
C GLY A 24 -5.58 1.97 8.66
N GLY A 25 -6.20 1.06 9.42
CA GLY A 25 -5.71 0.64 10.73
C GLY A 25 -5.51 -0.86 10.90
N SER A 26 -5.57 -1.64 9.81
CA SER A 26 -5.32 -3.07 9.88
C SER A 26 -3.92 -3.32 10.43
N ARG A 27 -3.84 -4.03 11.55
CA ARG A 27 -2.59 -4.24 12.28
C ARG A 27 -1.52 -4.92 11.41
N ASN A 28 -1.90 -5.95 10.68
CA ASN A 28 -0.95 -6.67 9.83
C ASN A 28 -0.38 -5.78 8.73
N VAL A 29 -1.22 -4.96 8.12
CA VAL A 29 -0.81 -4.04 7.06
C VAL A 29 0.10 -2.94 7.65
N VAL A 30 -0.29 -2.36 8.78
CA VAL A 30 0.51 -1.33 9.44
C VAL A 30 1.88 -1.86 9.83
N GLU A 31 1.95 -3.05 10.43
CA GLU A 31 3.23 -3.66 10.80
C GLU A 31 4.10 -3.98 9.57
N GLY A 32 3.47 -4.45 8.49
CA GLY A 32 4.18 -4.68 7.22
C GLY A 32 4.77 -3.41 6.65
N LEU A 33 4.01 -2.31 6.67
CA LEU A 33 4.50 -1.02 6.17
C LEU A 33 5.62 -0.45 7.06
N ARG A 34 5.51 -0.60 8.37
CA ARG A 34 6.59 -0.21 9.27
C ARG A 34 7.88 -0.97 8.99
N ALA A 35 7.76 -2.28 8.77
CA ALA A 35 8.91 -3.11 8.43
C ALA A 35 9.52 -2.68 7.10
N ALA A 36 8.69 -2.40 6.10
CA ALA A 36 9.16 -1.92 4.80
C ALA A 36 9.90 -0.59 4.92
N ARG A 37 9.35 0.32 5.69
CA ARG A 37 9.96 1.63 5.91
C ARG A 37 11.30 1.52 6.63
N ALA A 38 11.39 0.63 7.61
CA ALA A 38 12.63 0.36 8.33
C ALA A 38 13.73 -0.19 7.41
N ARG A 39 13.34 -0.84 6.33
CA ARG A 39 14.28 -1.36 5.33
C ARG A 39 14.50 -0.39 4.16
N GLN A 40 14.03 0.84 4.31
CA GLN A 40 14.22 1.91 3.33
C GLN A 40 13.50 1.67 1.99
N ALA A 41 12.42 0.91 2.01
CA ALA A 41 11.52 0.80 0.87
C ALA A 41 10.58 2.01 0.83
N HIS A 42 10.12 2.35 -0.36
CA HIS A 42 9.05 3.34 -0.52
C HIS A 42 7.72 2.70 -0.17
N THR A 43 6.84 3.45 0.46
CA THR A 43 5.55 2.92 0.91
C THR A 43 4.39 3.69 0.27
N ILE A 44 3.43 2.93 -0.25
CA ILE A 44 2.18 3.47 -0.79
C ILE A 44 1.03 2.83 -0.02
N GLY A 45 0.14 3.63 0.53
CA GLY A 45 -1.04 3.15 1.23
C GLY A 45 -2.29 3.41 0.42
N MET A 46 -3.20 2.44 0.38
CA MET A 46 -4.53 2.58 -0.20
C MET A 46 -5.54 2.39 0.91
N VAL A 47 -6.30 3.43 1.21
CA VAL A 47 -7.20 3.46 2.35
C VAL A 47 -8.57 3.99 1.94
N GLY A 48 -9.52 3.96 2.88
CA GLY A 48 -10.80 4.61 2.72
C GLY A 48 -10.77 6.05 3.21
N GLU A 49 -11.91 6.54 3.62
CA GLU A 49 -12.11 7.94 3.99
C GLU A 49 -11.19 8.39 5.12
N LYS A 50 -10.96 7.54 6.11
CA LYS A 50 -10.29 7.94 7.34
C LYS A 50 -8.76 7.81 7.34
N GLY A 51 -8.17 7.12 6.43
CA GLY A 51 -6.71 6.98 6.39
C GLY A 51 -6.06 6.20 7.54
N GLY A 52 -6.51 6.36 8.77
CA GLY A 52 -6.00 5.65 9.94
C GLY A 52 -4.51 5.88 10.19
N LEU A 53 -3.84 4.90 10.78
CA LEU A 53 -2.41 4.96 11.05
C LEU A 53 -1.57 4.98 9.78
N MET A 54 -2.10 4.48 8.68
CA MET A 54 -1.37 4.44 7.41
C MET A 54 -1.10 5.84 6.86
N ALA A 55 -1.92 6.82 7.22
CA ALA A 55 -1.70 8.21 6.80
C ALA A 55 -0.36 8.76 7.25
N GLU A 56 0.15 8.28 8.38
CA GLU A 56 1.43 8.73 8.95
C GLU A 56 2.63 7.90 8.48
N LEU A 57 2.37 6.69 7.99
CA LEU A 57 3.43 5.72 7.67
C LEU A 57 3.80 5.67 6.21
N CYS A 58 2.93 6.14 5.33
CA CYS A 58 3.13 5.98 3.89
C CYS A 58 3.73 7.23 3.26
N ASP A 59 4.67 7.03 2.34
CA ASP A 59 5.21 8.12 1.55
C ASP A 59 4.14 8.71 0.64
N HIS A 60 3.27 7.86 0.11
CA HIS A 60 2.13 8.27 -0.69
C HIS A 60 0.88 7.57 -0.18
N LEU A 61 -0.22 8.30 -0.07
CA LEU A 61 -1.49 7.75 0.40
C LEU A 61 -2.57 8.00 -0.64
N ILE A 62 -3.21 6.92 -1.08
CA ILE A 62 -4.36 6.98 -1.97
C ILE A 62 -5.60 6.76 -1.12
N ARG A 63 -6.40 7.81 -0.98
CA ARG A 63 -7.58 7.82 -0.12
C ARG A 63 -8.83 7.81 -0.97
N VAL A 64 -9.71 6.84 -0.75
CA VAL A 64 -11.02 6.79 -1.38
C VAL A 64 -12.01 7.53 -0.47
N PRO A 65 -12.69 8.57 -0.96
CA PRO A 65 -13.60 9.38 -0.12
C PRO A 65 -14.94 8.68 0.09
N SER A 66 -14.93 7.51 0.72
CA SER A 66 -16.11 6.72 1.01
C SER A 66 -15.90 5.96 2.31
N SER A 67 -16.98 5.77 3.06
CA SER A 67 -17.00 4.91 4.23
C SER A 67 -17.53 3.51 3.94
N ARG A 68 -17.96 3.24 2.70
CA ARG A 68 -18.50 1.94 2.31
C ARG A 68 -17.38 1.02 1.86
N THR A 69 -17.18 -0.05 2.59
CA THR A 69 -16.08 -1.01 2.33
C THR A 69 -16.08 -1.53 0.90
N MET A 70 -17.23 -1.90 0.35
CA MET A 70 -17.30 -2.41 -1.02
C MET A 70 -16.84 -1.38 -2.05
N ARG A 71 -17.25 -0.13 -1.90
CA ARG A 71 -16.85 0.96 -2.79
C ARG A 71 -15.36 1.23 -2.70
N ILE A 72 -14.84 1.23 -1.48
CA ILE A 72 -13.42 1.43 -1.24
C ILE A 72 -12.61 0.33 -1.93
N GLN A 73 -13.02 -0.92 -1.77
CA GLN A 73 -12.34 -2.06 -2.38
C GLN A 73 -12.38 -2.01 -3.91
N GLU A 74 -13.53 -1.64 -4.49
CA GLU A 74 -13.64 -1.48 -5.95
C GLU A 74 -12.66 -0.43 -6.47
N CYS A 75 -12.58 0.71 -5.79
CA CYS A 75 -11.65 1.76 -6.18
C CYS A 75 -10.19 1.33 -6.02
N HIS A 76 -9.86 0.64 -4.94
CA HIS A 76 -8.51 0.12 -4.73
C HIS A 76 -8.13 -0.86 -5.84
N LEU A 77 -9.03 -1.75 -6.22
CA LEU A 77 -8.77 -2.70 -7.30
C LEU A 77 -8.52 -1.98 -8.62
N THR A 78 -9.30 -0.95 -8.92
CA THR A 78 -9.11 -0.14 -10.12
C THR A 78 -7.74 0.54 -10.11
N VAL A 79 -7.34 1.11 -8.98
CA VAL A 79 -6.03 1.75 -8.85
C VAL A 79 -4.91 0.72 -9.02
N VAL A 80 -5.04 -0.47 -8.45
CA VAL A 80 -4.05 -1.53 -8.62
C VAL A 80 -3.90 -1.90 -10.10
N HIS A 81 -5.00 -2.01 -10.83
CA HIS A 81 -4.95 -2.30 -12.27
C HIS A 81 -4.23 -1.18 -13.04
N ILE A 82 -4.49 0.08 -12.69
CA ILE A 82 -3.80 1.22 -13.32
C ILE A 82 -2.30 1.16 -13.03
N LEU A 83 -1.92 0.91 -11.78
CA LEU A 83 -0.52 0.82 -11.39
C LEU A 83 0.20 -0.33 -12.11
N CYS A 84 -0.43 -1.49 -12.18
CA CYS A 84 0.14 -2.63 -12.90
C CYS A 84 0.34 -2.32 -14.37
N HIS A 85 -0.63 -1.66 -15.00
CA HIS A 85 -0.53 -1.26 -16.40
C HIS A 85 0.60 -0.24 -16.60
N ALA A 86 0.73 0.74 -15.72
CA ALA A 86 1.79 1.74 -15.79
C ALA A 86 3.18 1.10 -15.65
N VAL A 87 3.34 0.17 -14.71
CA VAL A 87 4.61 -0.55 -14.53
C VAL A 87 4.94 -1.37 -15.77
N GLU A 88 3.96 -2.09 -16.30
CA GLU A 88 4.13 -2.89 -17.51
C GLU A 88 4.61 -2.04 -18.68
N ARG A 89 3.99 -0.90 -18.90
CA ARG A 89 4.38 0.04 -19.94
C ARG A 89 5.81 0.56 -19.75
N ALA A 90 6.18 0.86 -18.52
CA ALA A 90 7.52 1.33 -18.21
C ALA A 90 8.59 0.30 -18.63
N PHE A 91 8.32 -0.98 -18.43
CA PHE A 91 9.24 -2.04 -18.84
C PHE A 91 9.28 -2.25 -20.36
N VAL A 92 8.15 -2.10 -21.02
CA VAL A 92 8.07 -2.24 -22.49
C VAL A 92 8.77 -1.08 -23.19
N ASP A 93 8.59 0.13 -22.67
CA ASP A 93 9.14 1.35 -23.28
C ASP A 93 10.60 1.59 -22.90
N ALA A 94 11.10 0.86 -21.93
CA ALA A 94 12.50 0.93 -21.53
C ALA A 94 13.38 0.10 -22.45
#